data_f768242dd15407a7a4496f3616389748
#
_entry.id   f768242dd15407a7a4496f3616389748
#
_cell.length_a   1.000
_cell.length_b   1.000
_cell.length_c   1.000
_cell.angle_alpha   90.00
_cell.angle_beta   90.00
_cell.angle_gamma   90.00
#
_symmetry.space_group_name_H-M   'P 1'
#
loop_
_entity.id
_entity.type
_entity.pdbx_description
1 polymer ?
#
loop_
_entity_poly.entity_id
_entity_poly.type
_entity_poly.pdbx_seq_one_letter_code
_entity_poly.pdbx_strand_id
1 'polypeptide(L)'
;MTLFFSSPIGLGHITRDIAIAKEMAKSFNYHNFDFITGSKAFDFVCNENDSSEESKFHAHNLYFPPEFSIDDGKLNSSFIWLLRYVSYFQKSKIKIKKLLSTRDKNWDTSLIITDEDFASLSVGKELNIPRILITDILRTHFIRNGVLSNIENFLNNSMCKLIKSSDCVIIPESGDNRDNLFYVGPIVREIKTTRDELRKSLSFNKKTILVTIGGTSAGFYLIKRTIESFIRLRKRFDCDLVVSFSSGISAANRGDKIYRSIGFVNNIHEYVCAADLVISLAGKSTIDESLVYGTPGIFIPIKNHFEQEDRAREMGFSYEDINKLDTIMEENLSGSRLKKEMKASNGVALAATLINRYLNE
;
A
#
# COMPACT_ATOMS: atom_id res chain seq x y z
N MET A 1 -10.90 16.58 15.71
CA MET A 1 -9.58 16.28 15.10
C MET A 1 -9.48 14.78 14.97
N THR A 2 -9.19 14.26 13.77
CA THR A 2 -9.23 12.81 13.50
C THR A 2 -7.80 12.26 13.49
N LEU A 3 -7.55 11.22 14.30
CA LEU A 3 -6.21 10.68 14.54
C LEU A 3 -6.04 9.32 13.88
N PHE A 4 -5.11 9.24 12.93
CA PHE A 4 -4.73 8.02 12.23
C PHE A 4 -3.35 7.53 12.69
N PHE A 5 -3.24 6.26 13.02
CA PHE A 5 -2.00 5.54 13.25
C PHE A 5 -1.74 4.63 12.05
N SER A 6 -0.91 5.09 11.12
CA SER A 6 -0.64 4.38 9.87
C SER A 6 0.66 3.60 9.96
N SER A 7 0.61 2.32 9.62
CA SER A 7 1.83 1.50 9.52
C SER A 7 2.82 2.12 8.55
N PRO A 8 4.09 2.31 8.93
CA PRO A 8 5.12 2.86 8.04
C PRO A 8 5.80 1.80 7.16
N ILE A 9 5.29 0.56 7.19
CA ILE A 9 5.84 -0.55 6.39
C ILE A 9 5.28 -0.47 4.97
N GLY A 10 6.02 0.17 4.09
CA GLY A 10 5.57 0.53 2.74
C GLY A 10 4.76 1.84 2.72
N LEU A 11 4.23 2.19 1.55
CA LEU A 11 3.40 3.39 1.36
C LEU A 11 1.90 3.09 1.21
N GLY A 12 1.52 1.81 1.11
CA GLY A 12 0.15 1.40 0.85
C GLY A 12 -0.83 1.88 1.93
N HIS A 13 -0.44 1.77 3.19
CA HIS A 13 -1.26 2.17 4.33
C HIS A 13 -1.54 3.68 4.31
N ILE A 14 -0.49 4.48 4.24
CA ILE A 14 -0.65 5.94 4.27
C ILE A 14 -1.40 6.48 3.05
N THR A 15 -1.22 5.90 1.85
CA THR A 15 -1.97 6.31 0.66
C THR A 15 -3.46 5.97 0.78
N ARG A 16 -3.81 4.87 1.42
CA ARG A 16 -5.17 4.43 1.73
C ARG A 16 -5.80 5.36 2.78
N ASP A 17 -5.09 5.66 3.85
CA ASP A 17 -5.57 6.56 4.92
C ASP A 17 -5.81 7.98 4.41
N ILE A 18 -4.93 8.51 3.56
CA ILE A 18 -5.12 9.81 2.91
C ILE A 18 -6.34 9.80 1.99
N ALA A 19 -6.60 8.71 1.26
CA ALA A 19 -7.80 8.60 0.44
C ALA A 19 -9.07 8.66 1.31
N ILE A 20 -9.09 7.96 2.44
CA ILE A 20 -10.19 8.02 3.42
C ILE A 20 -10.34 9.43 4.00
N ALA A 21 -9.25 10.07 4.42
CA ALA A 21 -9.27 11.40 5.00
C ALA A 21 -9.82 12.46 4.00
N LYS A 22 -9.41 12.38 2.73
CA LYS A 22 -9.96 13.24 1.66
C LYS A 22 -11.45 13.01 1.45
N GLU A 23 -11.92 11.78 1.49
CA GLU A 23 -13.34 11.47 1.39
C GLU A 23 -14.12 11.96 2.62
N MET A 24 -13.55 11.84 3.81
CA MET A 24 -14.15 12.39 5.03
C MET A 24 -14.25 13.91 4.98
N ALA A 25 -13.26 14.60 4.43
CA ALA A 25 -13.32 16.04 4.21
C ALA A 25 -14.45 16.45 3.25
N LYS A 26 -14.53 15.74 2.13
CA LYS A 26 -15.53 15.97 1.06
C LYS A 26 -16.95 15.66 1.51
N SER A 27 -17.16 14.53 2.19
CA SER A 27 -18.51 14.02 2.48
C SER A 27 -19.04 14.42 3.86
N PHE A 28 -18.17 14.71 4.84
CA PHE A 28 -18.54 14.93 6.24
C PHE A 28 -17.94 16.21 6.85
N ASN A 29 -17.27 17.04 6.05
CA ASN A 29 -16.71 18.33 6.46
C ASN A 29 -15.63 18.23 7.56
N TYR A 30 -14.85 17.14 7.59
CA TYR A 30 -13.66 17.04 8.44
C TYR A 30 -12.47 17.66 7.72
N HIS A 31 -11.74 18.58 8.37
CA HIS A 31 -10.64 19.31 7.71
C HIS A 31 -9.27 19.13 8.35
N ASN A 32 -9.19 18.57 9.55
CA ASN A 32 -7.94 18.42 10.28
C ASN A 32 -7.70 16.95 10.62
N PHE A 33 -6.58 16.39 10.11
CA PHE A 33 -6.19 15.00 10.28
C PHE A 33 -4.75 14.93 10.77
N ASP A 34 -4.52 14.15 11.81
CA ASP A 34 -3.19 13.83 12.33
C ASP A 34 -2.80 12.41 11.96
N PHE A 35 -1.68 12.26 11.27
CA PHE A 35 -1.13 10.98 10.87
C PHE A 35 0.11 10.66 11.71
N ILE A 36 0.01 9.67 12.58
CA ILE A 36 1.12 9.12 13.33
C ILE A 36 1.71 8.00 12.51
N THR A 37 2.88 8.21 11.95
CA THR A 37 3.56 7.26 11.06
C THR A 37 5.07 7.39 11.18
N GLY A 38 5.83 7.08 10.15
CA GLY A 38 7.29 7.25 10.16
C GLY A 38 7.94 6.97 8.80
N SER A 39 9.24 7.24 8.72
CA SER A 39 10.04 6.97 7.53
C SER A 39 9.42 7.63 6.28
N LYS A 40 9.40 6.95 5.14
CA LYS A 40 8.87 7.46 3.87
C LYS A 40 7.38 7.80 3.89
N ALA A 41 6.60 7.16 4.77
CA ALA A 41 5.18 7.49 4.92
C ALA A 41 5.00 8.88 5.55
N PHE A 42 5.88 9.27 6.47
CA PHE A 42 5.92 10.64 7.01
C PHE A 42 6.20 11.66 5.89
N ASP A 43 7.26 11.44 5.10
CA ASP A 43 7.61 12.34 3.99
C ASP A 43 6.46 12.45 2.97
N PHE A 44 5.75 11.34 2.73
CA PHE A 44 4.60 11.31 1.83
C PHE A 44 3.48 12.24 2.31
N VAL A 45 3.11 12.22 3.60
CA VAL A 45 2.08 13.11 4.15
C VAL A 45 2.51 14.57 4.06
N CYS A 46 3.77 14.88 4.38
CA CYS A 46 4.29 16.25 4.28
C CYS A 46 4.14 16.79 2.85
N ASN A 47 4.46 15.98 1.84
CA ASN A 47 4.34 16.39 0.43
C ASN A 47 2.87 16.50 -0.04
N GLU A 48 1.93 15.77 0.56
CA GLU A 48 0.50 15.87 0.23
C GLU A 48 -0.13 17.18 0.76
N ASN A 49 0.37 17.72 1.85
CA ASN A 49 -0.09 18.98 2.42
C ASN A 49 0.09 20.17 1.46
N ASP A 50 1.17 20.17 0.69
CA ASP A 50 1.48 21.24 -0.27
C ASP A 50 0.49 21.27 -1.45
N SER A 51 -0.27 20.19 -1.64
CA SER A 51 -1.16 19.99 -2.79
C SER A 51 -2.66 20.06 -2.45
N SER A 52 -3.05 20.13 -1.15
CA SER A 52 -4.46 20.12 -0.73
C SER A 52 -4.92 21.49 -0.21
N GLU A 53 -5.92 22.08 -0.88
CA GLU A 53 -6.57 23.33 -0.43
C GLU A 53 -7.68 23.07 0.61
N GLU A 54 -8.27 21.86 0.66
CA GLU A 54 -9.48 21.54 1.43
C GLU A 54 -9.24 20.88 2.79
N SER A 55 -8.09 20.24 2.99
CA SER A 55 -7.79 19.50 4.22
C SER A 55 -6.35 19.69 4.69
N LYS A 56 -6.19 19.84 6.01
CA LYS A 56 -4.86 19.95 6.63
C LYS A 56 -4.44 18.60 7.19
N PHE A 57 -3.31 18.11 6.71
CA PHE A 57 -2.68 16.89 7.15
C PHE A 57 -1.47 17.21 8.03
N HIS A 58 -1.50 16.78 9.29
CA HIS A 58 -0.39 16.93 10.21
C HIS A 58 0.32 15.59 10.34
N ALA A 59 1.60 15.53 9.95
CA ALA A 59 2.40 14.32 10.05
C ALA A 59 3.24 14.31 11.33
N HIS A 60 3.32 13.14 11.98
CA HIS A 60 4.14 12.90 13.17
C HIS A 60 5.06 11.70 12.94
N ASN A 61 6.38 11.95 12.91
CA ASN A 61 7.38 10.92 12.69
C ASN A 61 7.71 10.18 13.99
N LEU A 62 6.95 9.14 14.30
CA LEU A 62 7.08 8.36 15.54
C LEU A 62 7.77 7.01 15.32
N TYR A 63 7.61 6.41 14.16
CA TYR A 63 7.93 5.01 13.89
C TYR A 63 9.20 4.82 13.07
N PHE A 64 9.96 3.78 13.43
CA PHE A 64 11.15 3.33 12.70
C PHE A 64 11.07 1.80 12.57
N PRO A 65 10.33 1.29 11.59
CA PRO A 65 10.12 -0.15 11.41
C PRO A 65 11.40 -0.87 10.97
N PRO A 66 11.51 -2.18 11.23
CA PRO A 66 12.58 -2.97 10.67
C PRO A 66 12.40 -3.12 9.16
N GLU A 67 13.48 -2.94 8.41
CA GLU A 67 13.50 -3.18 6.97
C GLU A 67 13.59 -4.68 6.66
N PHE A 68 12.98 -5.09 5.55
CA PHE A 68 13.15 -6.43 4.99
C PHE A 68 14.55 -6.55 4.36
N SER A 69 15.25 -7.62 4.69
CA SER A 69 16.51 -7.99 3.99
C SER A 69 16.18 -8.78 2.74
N ILE A 70 16.30 -8.16 1.57
CA ILE A 70 15.96 -8.73 0.29
C ILE A 70 17.19 -8.76 -0.60
N ASP A 71 17.43 -9.90 -1.22
CA ASP A 71 18.52 -10.12 -2.16
C ASP A 71 17.93 -10.73 -3.45
N ASP A 72 18.19 -10.08 -4.59
CA ASP A 72 17.67 -10.45 -5.92
C ASP A 72 16.18 -10.88 -5.90
N GLY A 73 15.35 -10.11 -5.20
CA GLY A 73 13.91 -10.36 -5.09
C GLY A 73 13.50 -11.50 -4.16
N LYS A 74 14.40 -11.95 -3.28
CA LYS A 74 14.11 -12.99 -2.29
C LYS A 74 14.27 -12.45 -0.88
N LEU A 75 13.32 -12.72 -0.03
CA LEU A 75 13.39 -12.40 1.39
C LEU A 75 14.34 -13.38 2.09
N ASN A 76 15.41 -12.85 2.71
CA ASN A 76 16.48 -13.68 3.27
C ASN A 76 16.06 -14.39 4.56
N SER A 77 15.43 -13.69 5.50
CA SER A 77 15.06 -14.29 6.79
C SER A 77 13.82 -13.65 7.38
N SER A 78 12.68 -14.29 7.17
CA SER A 78 11.41 -13.90 7.76
C SER A 78 11.43 -13.97 9.30
N PHE A 79 12.13 -14.96 9.87
CA PHE A 79 12.18 -15.12 11.32
C PHE A 79 12.96 -14.00 12.02
N ILE A 80 14.10 -13.61 11.48
CA ILE A 80 14.89 -12.48 12.05
C ILE A 80 14.10 -11.19 11.95
N TRP A 81 13.41 -10.98 10.83
CA TRP A 81 12.52 -9.82 10.67
C TRP A 81 11.41 -9.84 11.72
N LEU A 82 10.75 -10.99 11.94
CA LEU A 82 9.68 -11.13 12.94
C LEU A 82 10.16 -10.80 14.35
N LEU A 83 11.35 -11.24 14.76
CA LEU A 83 11.93 -10.89 16.06
C LEU A 83 12.19 -9.37 16.18
N ARG A 84 12.70 -8.74 15.12
CA ARG A 84 12.89 -7.28 15.08
C ARG A 84 11.55 -6.56 15.14
N TYR A 85 10.53 -7.09 14.48
CA TYR A 85 9.17 -6.53 14.51
C TYR A 85 8.58 -6.58 15.94
N VAL A 86 8.75 -7.66 16.68
CA VAL A 86 8.32 -7.75 18.09
C VAL A 86 9.00 -6.66 18.94
N SER A 87 10.30 -6.43 18.77
CA SER A 87 11.02 -5.34 19.45
C SER A 87 10.49 -3.96 19.04
N TYR A 88 10.24 -3.75 17.76
CA TYR A 88 9.64 -2.54 17.22
C TYR A 88 8.25 -2.29 17.81
N PHE A 89 7.39 -3.29 17.83
CA PHE A 89 6.06 -3.24 18.43
C PHE A 89 6.09 -2.76 19.88
N GLN A 90 6.97 -3.33 20.72
CA GLN A 90 7.07 -2.92 22.13
C GLN A 90 7.57 -1.48 22.29
N LYS A 91 8.58 -1.06 21.51
CA LYS A 91 9.09 0.31 21.52
C LYS A 91 8.01 1.30 21.07
N SER A 92 7.25 0.96 20.04
CA SER A 92 6.14 1.77 19.53
C SER A 92 5.04 1.94 20.58
N LYS A 93 4.65 0.86 21.29
CA LYS A 93 3.69 0.96 22.39
C LYS A 93 4.11 1.97 23.46
N ILE A 94 5.37 1.97 23.88
CA ILE A 94 5.88 2.91 24.90
C ILE A 94 5.74 4.37 24.38
N LYS A 95 6.13 4.61 23.13
CA LYS A 95 6.05 5.94 22.52
C LYS A 95 4.59 6.42 22.40
N ILE A 96 3.69 5.55 21.95
CA ILE A 96 2.26 5.84 21.80
C ILE A 96 1.63 6.13 23.17
N LYS A 97 1.91 5.31 24.19
CA LYS A 97 1.43 5.58 25.54
C LYS A 97 1.87 6.95 26.05
N LYS A 98 3.15 7.30 25.85
CA LYS A 98 3.66 8.63 26.20
C LYS A 98 2.92 9.73 25.44
N LEU A 99 2.70 9.55 24.13
CA LEU A 99 1.99 10.51 23.27
C LEU A 99 0.56 10.74 23.76
N LEU A 100 -0.20 9.68 24.03
CA LEU A 100 -1.60 9.75 24.45
C LEU A 100 -1.78 10.13 25.92
N SER A 101 -0.76 9.96 26.79
CA SER A 101 -0.81 10.34 28.21
C SER A 101 -0.29 11.77 28.47
N THR A 102 0.56 12.31 27.64
CA THR A 102 0.88 13.75 27.65
C THR A 102 -0.33 14.49 27.10
N ARG A 103 -1.25 14.82 28.02
CA ARG A 103 -2.42 15.67 27.74
C ARG A 103 -2.00 17.10 27.39
N ASP A 104 -1.33 17.27 26.28
CA ASP A 104 -1.38 18.54 25.57
C ASP A 104 -2.82 18.69 25.10
N LYS A 105 -3.50 19.74 25.58
CA LYS A 105 -4.95 19.98 25.53
C LYS A 105 -5.58 19.98 24.11
N ASN A 106 -4.82 19.64 23.08
CA ASN A 106 -5.24 19.67 21.68
C ASN A 106 -5.64 18.31 21.10
N TRP A 107 -5.44 17.20 21.84
CA TRP A 107 -5.73 15.83 21.35
C TRP A 107 -6.89 15.24 22.14
N ASP A 108 -8.10 15.57 21.71
CA ASP A 108 -9.28 14.83 22.20
C ASP A 108 -9.30 13.46 21.49
N THR A 109 -8.77 12.45 22.20
CA THR A 109 -8.64 11.10 21.66
C THR A 109 -9.90 10.30 21.99
N SER A 110 -11.03 10.70 21.41
CA SER A 110 -12.29 9.97 21.52
C SER A 110 -12.27 8.67 20.70
N LEU A 111 -11.45 8.59 19.64
CA LEU A 111 -11.35 7.45 18.75
C LEU A 111 -9.91 7.30 18.21
N ILE A 112 -9.41 6.08 18.15
CA ILE A 112 -8.17 5.70 17.47
C ILE A 112 -8.53 4.99 16.16
N ILE A 113 -8.06 5.52 15.02
CA ILE A 113 -8.10 4.83 13.73
C ILE A 113 -6.70 4.30 13.46
N THR A 114 -6.57 3.01 13.22
CA THR A 114 -5.28 2.35 13.01
C THR A 114 -5.29 1.57 11.71
N ASP A 115 -4.30 1.79 10.85
CA ASP A 115 -4.07 1.00 9.65
C ASP A 115 -2.83 0.13 9.85
N GLU A 116 -3.06 -1.15 10.16
CA GLU A 116 -2.06 -2.18 10.46
C GLU A 116 -0.99 -1.78 11.50
N ASP A 117 -1.27 -0.76 12.31
CA ASP A 117 -0.47 -0.46 13.49
C ASP A 117 -1.04 -1.14 14.74
N PHE A 118 -0.69 -2.40 14.93
CA PHE A 118 -1.12 -3.19 16.09
C PHE A 118 -0.60 -2.66 17.42
N ALA A 119 0.40 -1.78 17.43
CA ALA A 119 0.91 -1.16 18.65
C ALA A 119 -0.08 -0.12 19.18
N SER A 120 -0.60 0.77 18.34
CA SER A 120 -1.65 1.73 18.71
C SER A 120 -2.95 1.02 19.07
N LEU A 121 -3.33 -0.02 18.32
CA LEU A 121 -4.48 -0.85 18.63
C LEU A 121 -4.40 -1.46 20.04
N SER A 122 -3.22 -1.98 20.41
CA SER A 122 -2.96 -2.53 21.75
C SER A 122 -3.02 -1.46 22.83
N VAL A 123 -2.46 -0.27 22.59
CA VAL A 123 -2.48 0.84 23.55
C VAL A 123 -3.90 1.37 23.74
N GLY A 124 -4.66 1.55 22.66
CA GLY A 124 -6.05 1.97 22.73
C GLY A 124 -6.90 1.01 23.58
N LYS A 125 -6.66 -0.32 23.44
CA LYS A 125 -7.30 -1.32 24.31
C LYS A 125 -6.93 -1.14 25.78
N GLU A 126 -5.66 -0.90 26.09
CA GLU A 126 -5.18 -0.72 27.46
C GLU A 126 -5.71 0.57 28.10
N LEU A 127 -6.00 1.59 27.31
CA LEU A 127 -6.54 2.88 27.74
C LEU A 127 -8.07 2.98 27.65
N ASN A 128 -8.75 1.91 27.21
CA ASN A 128 -10.19 1.86 26.95
C ASN A 128 -10.68 2.95 25.98
N ILE A 129 -9.89 3.27 24.96
CA ILE A 129 -10.26 4.18 23.89
C ILE A 129 -10.91 3.37 22.75
N PRO A 130 -12.06 3.80 22.20
CA PRO A 130 -12.65 3.20 20.99
C PRO A 130 -11.66 3.09 19.84
N ARG A 131 -11.71 1.99 19.09
CA ARG A 131 -10.69 1.66 18.06
C ARG A 131 -11.32 1.13 16.80
N ILE A 132 -10.94 1.74 15.67
CA ILE A 132 -11.17 1.20 14.34
C ILE A 132 -9.85 0.64 13.82
N LEU A 133 -9.86 -0.59 13.35
CA LEU A 133 -8.74 -1.21 12.65
C LEU A 133 -9.03 -1.28 11.16
N ILE A 134 -8.11 -0.82 10.33
CA ILE A 134 -8.10 -1.05 8.89
C ILE A 134 -7.01 -2.11 8.64
N THR A 135 -7.37 -3.24 8.06
CA THR A 135 -6.39 -4.32 7.78
C THR A 135 -6.92 -5.29 6.73
N ASP A 136 -6.03 -5.82 5.94
CA ASP A 136 -6.26 -6.98 5.07
C ASP A 136 -5.51 -8.23 5.55
N ILE A 137 -4.74 -8.12 6.65
CA ILE A 137 -3.98 -9.22 7.25
C ILE A 137 -4.69 -9.67 8.54
N LEU A 138 -5.44 -10.77 8.45
CA LEU A 138 -6.06 -11.39 9.62
C LEU A 138 -5.16 -12.44 10.29
N ARG A 139 -4.15 -12.94 9.54
CA ARG A 139 -3.17 -13.92 10.01
C ARG A 139 -1.90 -13.87 9.15
N THR A 140 -0.73 -14.04 9.77
CA THR A 140 0.55 -14.16 9.07
C THR A 140 1.01 -15.60 8.95
N HIS A 141 1.84 -15.90 7.93
CA HIS A 141 2.47 -17.21 7.75
C HIS A 141 3.86 -17.07 7.10
N PHE A 142 4.71 -16.27 7.73
CA PHE A 142 6.11 -16.11 7.33
C PHE A 142 6.92 -17.40 7.50
N ILE A 143 6.54 -18.25 8.47
CA ILE A 143 7.27 -19.45 8.83
C ILE A 143 6.44 -20.66 8.40
N ARG A 144 6.83 -21.28 7.31
CA ARG A 144 6.04 -22.36 6.69
C ARG A 144 6.04 -23.67 7.49
N ASN A 145 7.16 -24.03 8.16
CA ASN A 145 7.29 -25.31 8.89
C ASN A 145 8.29 -25.22 10.05
N GLY A 146 8.17 -26.11 11.04
CA GLY A 146 9.12 -26.34 12.12
C GLY A 146 8.68 -25.76 13.48
N VAL A 147 9.51 -25.94 14.50
CA VAL A 147 9.24 -25.49 15.88
C VAL A 147 9.01 -23.98 15.96
N LEU A 148 9.65 -23.22 15.08
CA LEU A 148 9.51 -21.75 15.02
C LEU A 148 8.12 -21.30 14.58
N SER A 149 7.35 -22.14 13.88
CA SER A 149 5.96 -21.83 13.51
C SER A 149 5.05 -21.69 14.74
N ASN A 150 5.39 -22.32 15.87
CA ASN A 150 4.65 -22.15 17.13
C ASN A 150 4.76 -20.73 17.68
N ILE A 151 5.91 -20.06 17.49
CA ILE A 151 6.10 -18.67 17.89
C ILE A 151 5.18 -17.77 17.06
N GLU A 152 5.16 -17.96 15.74
CA GLU A 152 4.27 -17.20 14.86
C GLU A 152 2.79 -17.48 15.18
N ASN A 153 2.41 -18.71 15.46
CA ASN A 153 1.06 -19.05 15.88
C ASN A 153 0.66 -18.36 17.19
N PHE A 154 1.57 -18.24 18.17
CA PHE A 154 1.33 -17.49 19.39
C PHE A 154 1.11 -15.99 19.10
N LEU A 155 1.92 -15.38 18.23
CA LEU A 155 1.76 -13.99 17.81
C LEU A 155 0.45 -13.78 17.05
N ASN A 156 0.10 -14.69 16.13
CA ASN A 156 -1.18 -14.71 15.43
C ASN A 156 -2.37 -14.78 16.38
N ASN A 157 -2.31 -15.61 17.40
CA ASN A 157 -3.38 -15.69 18.41
C ASN A 157 -3.54 -14.38 19.19
N SER A 158 -2.42 -13.69 19.48
CA SER A 158 -2.43 -12.38 20.13
C SER A 158 -3.02 -11.30 19.22
N MET A 159 -2.64 -11.31 17.93
CA MET A 159 -3.17 -10.43 16.89
C MET A 159 -4.68 -10.65 16.71
N CYS A 160 -5.13 -11.89 16.58
CA CYS A 160 -6.56 -12.21 16.48
C CYS A 160 -7.38 -11.71 17.68
N LYS A 161 -6.83 -11.79 18.91
CA LYS A 161 -7.49 -11.23 20.10
C LYS A 161 -7.60 -9.70 20.03
N LEU A 162 -6.63 -9.00 19.49
CA LEU A 162 -6.69 -7.56 19.28
C LEU A 162 -7.74 -7.20 18.22
N ILE A 163 -7.73 -7.88 17.07
CA ILE A 163 -8.70 -7.70 15.98
C ILE A 163 -10.13 -7.90 16.52
N LYS A 164 -10.40 -9.01 17.20
CA LYS A 164 -11.73 -9.30 17.77
C LYS A 164 -12.17 -8.30 18.84
N SER A 165 -11.24 -7.65 19.52
CA SER A 165 -11.56 -6.65 20.56
C SER A 165 -11.66 -5.22 20.03
N SER A 166 -11.49 -5.00 18.72
CA SER A 166 -11.71 -3.71 18.07
C SER A 166 -13.21 -3.45 17.92
N ASP A 167 -13.62 -2.19 18.00
CA ASP A 167 -15.03 -1.80 17.87
C ASP A 167 -15.51 -1.97 16.42
N CYS A 168 -14.62 -1.70 15.47
CA CYS A 168 -14.84 -1.89 14.05
C CYS A 168 -13.55 -2.34 13.37
N VAL A 169 -13.65 -3.26 12.40
CA VAL A 169 -12.55 -3.69 11.54
C VAL A 169 -12.95 -3.50 10.09
N ILE A 170 -12.29 -2.61 9.40
CA ILE A 170 -12.50 -2.31 7.98
C ILE A 170 -11.55 -3.18 7.17
N ILE A 171 -12.12 -4.04 6.34
CA ILE A 171 -11.37 -4.93 5.44
C ILE A 171 -11.42 -4.33 4.03
N PRO A 172 -10.30 -3.87 3.45
CA PRO A 172 -10.25 -3.28 2.12
C PRO A 172 -10.26 -4.36 1.01
N GLU A 173 -11.21 -5.28 1.10
CA GLU A 173 -11.44 -6.39 0.17
C GLU A 173 -12.93 -6.61 -0.01
N SER A 174 -13.29 -7.32 -1.10
CA SER A 174 -14.66 -7.76 -1.31
C SER A 174 -14.99 -8.96 -0.43
N GLY A 175 -16.15 -8.96 0.21
CA GLY A 175 -16.58 -10.03 1.09
C GLY A 175 -17.88 -9.72 1.80
N ASP A 176 -18.36 -10.65 2.63
CA ASP A 176 -19.57 -10.49 3.42
C ASP A 176 -19.23 -10.01 4.83
N ASN A 177 -19.94 -9.00 5.29
CA ASN A 177 -19.79 -8.47 6.64
C ASN A 177 -20.19 -9.51 7.70
N ARG A 178 -19.40 -9.58 8.77
CA ARG A 178 -19.69 -10.48 9.91
C ARG A 178 -19.08 -9.95 11.19
N ASP A 179 -19.80 -10.06 12.30
CA ASP A 179 -19.37 -9.54 13.60
C ASP A 179 -18.95 -8.06 13.49
N ASN A 180 -17.72 -7.76 13.88
CA ASN A 180 -17.11 -6.42 13.75
C ASN A 180 -16.28 -6.24 12.47
N LEU A 181 -16.32 -7.19 11.53
CA LEU A 181 -15.59 -7.14 10.26
C LEU A 181 -16.48 -6.59 9.14
N PHE A 182 -16.08 -5.49 8.54
CA PHE A 182 -16.77 -4.81 7.45
C PHE A 182 -15.91 -4.82 6.19
N TYR A 183 -16.36 -5.54 5.16
CA TYR A 183 -15.72 -5.63 3.87
C TYR A 183 -16.20 -4.48 2.99
N VAL A 184 -15.30 -3.56 2.65
CA VAL A 184 -15.65 -2.34 1.93
C VAL A 184 -15.22 -2.35 0.45
N GLY A 185 -14.44 -3.34 0.05
CA GLY A 185 -13.75 -3.35 -1.24
C GLY A 185 -12.42 -2.59 -1.20
N PRO A 186 -11.65 -2.62 -2.30
CA PRO A 186 -10.40 -1.89 -2.43
C PRO A 186 -10.54 -0.41 -2.09
N ILE A 187 -9.60 0.16 -1.33
CA ILE A 187 -9.57 1.59 -1.01
C ILE A 187 -8.42 2.23 -1.77
N VAL A 188 -8.77 3.07 -2.74
CA VAL A 188 -7.79 3.73 -3.62
C VAL A 188 -8.08 5.23 -3.74
N ARG A 189 -7.06 5.98 -4.14
CA ARG A 189 -7.18 7.43 -4.37
C ARG A 189 -8.14 7.74 -5.51
N GLU A 190 -8.84 8.86 -5.43
CA GLU A 190 -9.76 9.32 -6.48
C GLU A 190 -8.97 9.82 -7.69
N ILE A 191 -9.42 9.48 -8.90
CA ILE A 191 -8.97 10.08 -10.15
C ILE A 191 -9.95 11.19 -10.51
N LYS A 192 -9.48 12.45 -10.49
CA LYS A 192 -10.32 13.64 -10.71
C LYS A 192 -10.57 13.97 -12.19
N THR A 193 -9.81 13.37 -13.09
CA THR A 193 -9.86 13.64 -14.54
C THR A 193 -10.06 12.35 -15.33
N THR A 194 -10.37 12.47 -16.61
CA THR A 194 -10.49 11.31 -17.48
C THR A 194 -9.13 10.68 -17.81
N ARG A 195 -9.11 9.39 -18.13
CA ARG A 195 -7.89 8.69 -18.56
C ARG A 195 -7.23 9.37 -19.75
N ASP A 196 -8.02 9.90 -20.69
CA ASP A 196 -7.49 10.57 -21.89
C ASP A 196 -6.81 11.91 -21.56
N GLU A 197 -7.37 12.66 -20.61
CA GLU A 197 -6.74 13.88 -20.09
C GLU A 197 -5.43 13.58 -19.36
N LEU A 198 -5.41 12.55 -18.52
CA LEU A 198 -4.18 12.08 -17.87
C LEU A 198 -3.13 11.67 -18.90
N ARG A 199 -3.50 10.90 -19.93
CA ARG A 199 -2.55 10.51 -20.99
C ARG A 199 -1.95 11.71 -21.69
N LYS A 200 -2.75 12.74 -21.97
CA LYS A 200 -2.27 14.00 -22.59
C LYS A 200 -1.30 14.73 -21.64
N SER A 201 -1.68 14.94 -20.38
CA SER A 201 -0.86 15.64 -19.38
C SER A 201 0.46 14.91 -19.10
N LEU A 202 0.44 13.58 -19.08
CA LEU A 202 1.60 12.73 -18.87
C LEU A 202 2.40 12.45 -20.17
N SER A 203 1.96 12.96 -21.31
CA SER A 203 2.57 12.74 -22.64
C SER A 203 2.68 11.24 -23.00
N PHE A 204 1.62 10.47 -22.76
CA PHE A 204 1.49 9.06 -23.14
C PHE A 204 0.89 8.94 -24.54
N ASN A 205 1.71 9.16 -25.56
CA ASN A 205 1.27 9.21 -26.97
C ASN A 205 1.17 7.81 -27.62
N LYS A 206 1.83 6.81 -27.05
CA LYS A 206 1.83 5.42 -27.49
C LYS A 206 1.29 4.51 -26.40
N LYS A 207 1.16 3.21 -26.69
CA LYS A 207 0.97 2.23 -25.63
C LYS A 207 2.10 2.33 -24.62
N THR A 208 1.76 2.52 -23.36
CA THR A 208 2.72 2.85 -22.31
C THR A 208 2.69 1.78 -21.22
N ILE A 209 3.86 1.20 -20.96
CA ILE A 209 4.11 0.31 -19.84
C ILE A 209 4.66 1.14 -18.69
N LEU A 210 4.02 1.07 -17.52
CA LEU A 210 4.52 1.64 -16.28
C LEU A 210 5.16 0.53 -15.44
N VAL A 211 6.42 0.68 -15.03
CA VAL A 211 6.97 -0.14 -13.96
C VAL A 211 7.15 0.67 -12.69
N THR A 212 6.60 0.17 -11.58
CA THR A 212 6.69 0.81 -10.26
C THR A 212 6.95 -0.24 -9.18
N ILE A 213 7.76 0.13 -8.19
CA ILE A 213 8.14 -0.77 -7.08
C ILE A 213 7.66 -0.24 -5.72
N GLY A 214 6.79 0.77 -5.75
CA GLY A 214 6.30 1.42 -4.54
C GLY A 214 7.41 2.20 -3.81
N GLY A 215 7.25 2.38 -2.51
CA GLY A 215 8.16 3.16 -1.67
C GLY A 215 9.46 2.46 -1.24
N THR A 216 9.75 1.23 -1.69
CA THR A 216 10.89 0.45 -1.20
C THR A 216 11.96 0.23 -2.28
N SER A 217 13.22 0.05 -1.88
CA SER A 217 14.30 -0.37 -2.77
C SER A 217 14.25 -1.87 -3.11
N ALA A 218 13.38 -2.62 -2.45
CA ALA A 218 13.23 -4.07 -2.56
C ALA A 218 12.91 -4.58 -3.97
N GLY A 219 12.32 -3.72 -4.81
CA GLY A 219 11.89 -4.06 -6.18
C GLY A 219 12.90 -3.76 -7.29
N PHE A 220 14.12 -3.36 -6.97
CA PHE A 220 15.14 -3.03 -8.01
C PHE A 220 15.36 -4.13 -9.02
N TYR A 221 15.38 -5.38 -8.58
CA TYR A 221 15.51 -6.55 -9.44
C TYR A 221 14.41 -6.57 -10.51
N LEU A 222 13.18 -6.21 -10.14
CA LEU A 222 12.04 -6.17 -11.05
C LEU A 222 12.22 -5.09 -12.11
N ILE A 223 12.66 -3.87 -11.73
CA ILE A 223 12.95 -2.79 -12.69
C ILE A 223 14.01 -3.26 -13.69
N LYS A 224 15.13 -3.83 -13.21
CA LYS A 224 16.20 -4.32 -14.08
C LYS A 224 15.68 -5.36 -15.07
N ARG A 225 14.97 -6.37 -14.60
CA ARG A 225 14.38 -7.43 -15.43
C ARG A 225 13.35 -6.88 -16.43
N THR A 226 12.54 -5.91 -15.99
CA THR A 226 11.56 -5.25 -16.87
C THR A 226 12.27 -4.50 -18.01
N ILE A 227 13.33 -3.75 -17.73
CA ILE A 227 14.10 -3.04 -18.76
C ILE A 227 14.73 -4.02 -19.75
N GLU A 228 15.36 -5.11 -19.28
CA GLU A 228 15.93 -6.16 -20.11
C GLU A 228 14.87 -6.82 -21.03
N SER A 229 13.69 -7.09 -20.48
CA SER A 229 12.55 -7.66 -21.22
C SER A 229 11.96 -6.66 -22.22
N PHE A 230 11.86 -5.39 -21.84
CA PHE A 230 11.38 -4.33 -22.71
C PHE A 230 12.30 -4.11 -23.94
N ILE A 231 13.62 -4.21 -23.79
CA ILE A 231 14.57 -4.14 -24.92
C ILE A 231 14.29 -5.23 -25.96
N ARG A 232 13.86 -6.41 -25.53
CA ARG A 232 13.45 -7.51 -26.45
C ARG A 232 12.08 -7.22 -27.07
N LEU A 233 11.11 -6.77 -26.26
CA LEU A 233 9.75 -6.48 -26.67
C LEU A 233 9.68 -5.36 -27.72
N ARG A 234 10.38 -4.23 -27.52
CA ARG A 234 10.34 -3.06 -28.42
C ARG A 234 10.80 -3.34 -29.85
N LYS A 235 11.48 -4.46 -30.10
CA LYS A 235 11.83 -4.89 -31.46
C LYS A 235 10.61 -5.41 -32.24
N ARG A 236 9.55 -5.80 -31.54
CA ARG A 236 8.34 -6.40 -32.10
C ARG A 236 7.08 -5.56 -31.85
N PHE A 237 7.13 -4.68 -30.87
CA PHE A 237 5.97 -3.95 -30.42
C PHE A 237 6.31 -2.46 -30.17
N ASP A 238 5.56 -1.55 -30.82
CA ASP A 238 5.77 -0.10 -30.66
C ASP A 238 5.08 0.38 -29.36
N CYS A 239 5.86 0.54 -28.31
CA CYS A 239 5.41 1.01 -27.01
C CYS A 239 6.51 1.74 -26.26
N ASP A 240 6.12 2.51 -25.25
CA ASP A 240 6.99 3.25 -24.34
C ASP A 240 7.06 2.57 -22.97
N LEU A 241 8.21 2.70 -22.30
CA LEU A 241 8.42 2.28 -20.93
C LEU A 241 8.64 3.50 -20.03
N VAL A 242 7.83 3.62 -18.98
CA VAL A 242 7.97 4.60 -17.91
C VAL A 242 8.38 3.88 -16.63
N VAL A 243 9.40 4.39 -15.96
CA VAL A 243 9.98 3.78 -14.78
C VAL A 243 9.90 4.74 -13.61
N SER A 244 9.21 4.31 -12.55
CA SER A 244 9.17 5.00 -11.25
C SER A 244 10.12 4.32 -10.28
N PHE A 245 11.05 5.10 -9.72
CA PHE A 245 12.00 4.64 -8.70
C PHE A 245 11.58 5.13 -7.34
N SER A 246 11.96 4.39 -6.27
CA SER A 246 11.84 4.93 -4.92
C SER A 246 12.83 6.09 -4.70
N SER A 247 12.48 7.03 -3.80
CA SER A 247 13.35 8.15 -3.43
C SER A 247 14.77 7.67 -3.03
N GLY A 248 15.78 8.37 -3.50
CA GLY A 248 17.19 8.09 -3.19
C GLY A 248 17.97 7.31 -4.24
N ILE A 249 17.38 7.02 -5.42
CA ILE A 249 18.05 6.32 -6.50
C ILE A 249 18.12 7.22 -7.72
N SER A 250 19.34 7.52 -8.13
CA SER A 250 19.64 8.18 -9.38
C SER A 250 19.60 7.15 -10.52
N ALA A 251 18.73 7.34 -11.48
CA ALA A 251 18.84 6.63 -12.76
C ALA A 251 20.14 7.09 -13.42
N ALA A 252 21.12 6.21 -13.55
CA ALA A 252 22.31 6.50 -14.33
C ALA A 252 21.84 6.88 -15.74
N ASN A 253 22.06 8.15 -16.13
CA ASN A 253 21.82 8.66 -17.48
C ASN A 253 22.69 7.87 -18.47
N ARG A 254 22.16 6.78 -19.02
CA ARG A 254 22.72 6.18 -20.24
C ARG A 254 22.11 6.92 -21.41
N GLY A 255 22.97 7.46 -22.29
CA GLY A 255 22.65 8.38 -23.36
C GLY A 255 21.60 7.92 -24.41
N ASP A 256 21.23 6.65 -24.46
CA ASP A 256 20.10 6.14 -25.25
C ASP A 256 18.87 6.03 -24.35
N LYS A 257 17.88 6.88 -24.58
CA LYS A 257 16.62 6.89 -23.84
C LYS A 257 15.76 5.67 -24.18
N ILE A 258 16.12 4.50 -23.63
CA ILE A 258 15.35 3.27 -23.80
C ILE A 258 14.01 3.37 -23.04
N TYR A 259 14.00 4.14 -21.94
CA TYR A 259 12.82 4.35 -21.09
C TYR A 259 12.80 5.77 -20.53
N ARG A 260 11.64 6.23 -20.10
CA ARG A 260 11.47 7.50 -19.39
C ARG A 260 11.48 7.23 -17.87
N SER A 261 12.44 7.81 -17.16
CA SER A 261 12.45 7.79 -15.69
C SER A 261 11.67 8.99 -15.14
N ILE A 262 10.79 8.73 -14.18
CA ILE A 262 10.00 9.78 -13.50
C ILE A 262 10.39 9.94 -12.02
N GLY A 263 11.34 9.13 -11.52
CA GLY A 263 11.71 9.16 -10.10
C GLY A 263 10.57 8.72 -9.18
N PHE A 264 10.60 9.24 -7.96
CA PHE A 264 9.49 9.09 -7.01
C PHE A 264 8.46 10.22 -7.26
N VAL A 265 7.19 9.87 -7.40
CA VAL A 265 6.08 10.80 -7.57
C VAL A 265 4.95 10.45 -6.61
N ASN A 266 4.35 11.44 -5.95
CA ASN A 266 3.24 11.23 -5.02
C ASN A 266 1.97 10.78 -5.76
N ASN A 267 1.77 11.26 -6.99
CA ASN A 267 0.60 10.97 -7.82
C ASN A 267 0.76 9.73 -8.72
N ILE A 268 1.53 8.72 -8.31
CA ILE A 268 1.76 7.49 -9.10
C ILE A 268 0.45 6.81 -9.54
N HIS A 269 -0.63 6.94 -8.79
CA HIS A 269 -1.95 6.41 -9.13
C HIS A 269 -2.51 6.96 -10.44
N GLU A 270 -2.21 8.22 -10.79
CA GLU A 270 -2.60 8.80 -12.08
C GLU A 270 -1.84 8.13 -13.23
N TYR A 271 -0.55 7.82 -13.03
CA TYR A 271 0.24 7.04 -13.98
C TYR A 271 -0.29 5.62 -14.14
N VAL A 272 -0.71 4.97 -13.03
CA VAL A 272 -1.38 3.66 -13.06
C VAL A 272 -2.65 3.74 -13.89
N CYS A 273 -3.51 4.73 -13.68
CA CYS A 273 -4.74 4.93 -14.44
C CYS A 273 -4.48 5.19 -15.94
N ALA A 274 -3.46 5.98 -16.27
CA ALA A 274 -3.14 6.38 -17.64
C ALA A 274 -2.42 5.29 -18.44
N ALA A 275 -1.72 4.36 -17.79
CA ALA A 275 -0.93 3.31 -18.44
C ALA A 275 -1.81 2.27 -19.18
N ASP A 276 -1.22 1.60 -20.16
CA ASP A 276 -1.83 0.46 -20.85
C ASP A 276 -1.48 -0.89 -20.18
N LEU A 277 -0.38 -0.88 -19.41
CA LEU A 277 0.07 -2.01 -18.63
C LEU A 277 0.89 -1.53 -17.43
N VAL A 278 0.62 -2.06 -16.25
CA VAL A 278 1.42 -1.83 -15.05
C VAL A 278 2.23 -3.07 -14.70
N ILE A 279 3.51 -2.90 -14.38
CA ILE A 279 4.36 -3.96 -13.83
C ILE A 279 4.78 -3.51 -12.43
N SER A 280 4.49 -4.31 -11.43
CA SER A 280 4.77 -3.95 -10.04
C SER A 280 5.12 -5.16 -9.19
N LEU A 281 5.70 -4.88 -8.01
CA LEU A 281 5.65 -5.86 -6.94
C LEU A 281 4.18 -6.15 -6.58
N ALA A 282 3.90 -7.33 -6.08
CA ALA A 282 2.55 -7.75 -5.71
C ALA A 282 2.09 -7.11 -4.37
N GLY A 283 2.26 -5.79 -4.26
CA GLY A 283 1.75 -4.99 -3.13
C GLY A 283 0.28 -4.62 -3.31
N LYS A 284 -0.49 -4.66 -2.22
CA LYS A 284 -1.95 -4.45 -2.25
C LYS A 284 -2.37 -3.15 -2.94
N SER A 285 -1.76 -2.03 -2.57
CA SER A 285 -2.14 -0.71 -3.07
C SER A 285 -2.11 -0.62 -4.61
N THR A 286 -1.04 -1.10 -5.27
CA THR A 286 -0.94 -1.05 -6.72
C THR A 286 -1.87 -2.06 -7.41
N ILE A 287 -2.10 -3.23 -6.80
CA ILE A 287 -3.09 -4.19 -7.27
C ILE A 287 -4.49 -3.56 -7.22
N ASP A 288 -4.86 -2.98 -6.09
CA ASP A 288 -6.16 -2.34 -5.89
C ASP A 288 -6.37 -1.17 -6.87
N GLU A 289 -5.38 -0.30 -7.04
CA GLU A 289 -5.42 0.78 -8.04
C GLU A 289 -5.61 0.24 -9.46
N SER A 290 -4.89 -0.82 -9.82
CA SER A 290 -5.01 -1.50 -11.12
C SER A 290 -6.43 -2.05 -11.35
N LEU A 291 -7.02 -2.70 -10.32
CA LEU A 291 -8.35 -3.27 -10.38
C LEU A 291 -9.44 -2.19 -10.47
N VAL A 292 -9.35 -1.14 -9.66
CA VAL A 292 -10.36 -0.08 -9.61
C VAL A 292 -10.32 0.79 -10.87
N TYR A 293 -9.12 1.13 -11.36
CA TYR A 293 -8.99 1.94 -12.58
C TYR A 293 -9.14 1.13 -13.88
N GLY A 294 -9.16 -0.20 -13.76
CA GLY A 294 -9.28 -1.10 -14.92
C GLY A 294 -8.01 -1.18 -15.77
N THR A 295 -6.84 -0.90 -15.19
CA THR A 295 -5.55 -1.00 -15.89
C THR A 295 -4.99 -2.41 -15.75
N PRO A 296 -4.65 -3.12 -16.84
CA PRO A 296 -4.00 -4.42 -16.77
C PRO A 296 -2.70 -4.38 -15.99
N GLY A 297 -2.43 -5.41 -15.16
CA GLY A 297 -1.21 -5.47 -14.35
C GLY A 297 -0.50 -6.80 -14.40
N ILE A 298 0.83 -6.77 -14.24
CA ILE A 298 1.72 -7.91 -13.99
C ILE A 298 2.31 -7.72 -12.60
N PHE A 299 2.01 -8.62 -11.68
CA PHE A 299 2.37 -8.48 -10.27
C PHE A 299 3.35 -9.58 -9.84
N ILE A 300 4.63 -9.23 -9.77
CA ILE A 300 5.70 -10.17 -9.40
C ILE A 300 5.97 -10.07 -7.90
N PRO A 301 5.81 -11.15 -7.13
CA PRO A 301 6.04 -11.11 -5.69
C PRO A 301 7.53 -11.11 -5.35
N ILE A 302 7.87 -10.61 -4.16
CA ILE A 302 9.12 -10.94 -3.50
C ILE A 302 9.03 -12.40 -3.03
N LYS A 303 9.97 -13.24 -3.44
CA LYS A 303 9.99 -14.66 -3.06
C LYS A 303 10.15 -14.81 -1.54
N ASN A 304 9.38 -15.71 -0.95
CA ASN A 304 9.28 -15.95 0.49
C ASN A 304 8.60 -14.81 1.29
N HIS A 305 7.99 -13.84 0.62
CA HIS A 305 7.12 -12.85 1.25
C HIS A 305 5.68 -13.32 1.11
N PHE A 306 5.12 -13.93 2.15
CA PHE A 306 3.83 -14.64 2.08
C PHE A 306 2.71 -13.80 1.46
N GLU A 307 2.54 -12.58 1.96
CA GLU A 307 1.49 -11.67 1.51
C GLU A 307 1.57 -11.38 0.00
N GLN A 308 2.77 -11.07 -0.49
CA GLN A 308 2.95 -10.82 -1.92
C GLN A 308 2.81 -12.08 -2.77
N GLU A 309 3.27 -13.24 -2.28
CA GLU A 309 3.10 -14.52 -2.98
C GLU A 309 1.62 -14.90 -3.09
N ASP A 310 0.84 -14.70 -2.03
CA ASP A 310 -0.59 -15.01 -2.02
C ASP A 310 -1.35 -14.09 -2.99
N ARG A 311 -1.12 -12.78 -2.92
CA ARG A 311 -1.74 -11.80 -3.83
C ARG A 311 -1.34 -12.00 -5.28
N ALA A 312 -0.06 -12.27 -5.55
CA ALA A 312 0.39 -12.57 -6.91
C ALA A 312 -0.32 -13.80 -7.47
N ARG A 313 -0.48 -14.85 -6.64
CA ARG A 313 -1.18 -16.08 -7.03
C ARG A 313 -2.66 -15.84 -7.35
N GLU A 314 -3.34 -15.01 -6.57
CA GLU A 314 -4.73 -14.59 -6.83
C GLU A 314 -4.86 -13.86 -8.16
N MET A 315 -3.84 -13.06 -8.53
CA MET A 315 -3.76 -12.36 -9.81
C MET A 315 -3.23 -13.25 -10.95
N GLY A 316 -2.89 -14.51 -10.68
CA GLY A 316 -2.39 -15.48 -11.67
C GLY A 316 -0.90 -15.33 -11.98
N PHE A 317 -0.10 -14.81 -11.04
CA PHE A 317 1.34 -14.63 -11.19
C PHE A 317 2.14 -15.33 -10.09
N SER A 318 3.42 -15.53 -10.38
CA SER A 318 4.42 -16.11 -9.49
C SER A 318 5.75 -15.36 -9.60
N TYR A 319 6.69 -15.64 -8.70
CA TYR A 319 8.05 -15.09 -8.80
C TYR A 319 8.75 -15.52 -10.09
N GLU A 320 8.53 -16.75 -10.56
CA GLU A 320 9.17 -17.32 -11.74
C GLU A 320 8.75 -16.64 -13.05
N ASP A 321 7.61 -15.94 -13.07
CA ASP A 321 7.12 -15.20 -14.24
C ASP A 321 8.02 -14.00 -14.61
N ILE A 322 8.90 -13.60 -13.70
CA ILE A 322 9.95 -12.59 -14.00
C ILE A 322 10.85 -13.02 -15.18
N ASN A 323 11.02 -14.31 -15.42
CA ASN A 323 11.83 -14.83 -16.50
C ASN A 323 11.13 -14.83 -17.86
N LYS A 324 9.82 -14.56 -17.88
CA LYS A 324 8.95 -14.55 -19.07
C LYS A 324 8.29 -13.18 -19.30
N LEU A 325 8.81 -12.12 -18.68
CA LEU A 325 8.18 -10.81 -18.70
C LEU A 325 7.91 -10.29 -20.12
N ASP A 326 8.83 -10.45 -21.07
CA ASP A 326 8.63 -10.01 -22.45
C ASP A 326 7.43 -10.68 -23.13
N THR A 327 7.25 -11.99 -22.95
CA THR A 327 6.09 -12.73 -23.45
C THR A 327 4.81 -12.26 -22.78
N ILE A 328 4.81 -12.17 -21.45
CA ILE A 328 3.62 -11.77 -20.68
C ILE A 328 3.24 -10.30 -21.00
N MET A 329 4.21 -9.41 -21.19
CA MET A 329 3.96 -8.03 -21.63
C MET A 329 3.32 -8.00 -23.03
N GLU A 330 3.82 -8.76 -23.97
CA GLU A 330 3.30 -8.84 -25.34
C GLU A 330 1.85 -9.35 -25.36
N GLU A 331 1.57 -10.43 -24.61
CA GLU A 331 0.22 -10.99 -24.45
C GLU A 331 -0.78 -9.98 -23.87
N ASN A 332 -0.38 -9.21 -22.87
CA ASN A 332 -1.25 -8.19 -22.28
C ASN A 332 -1.48 -7.00 -23.24
N LEU A 333 -0.44 -6.53 -23.92
CA LEU A 333 -0.55 -5.40 -24.84
C LEU A 333 -1.27 -5.74 -26.15
N SER A 334 -1.18 -6.97 -26.63
CA SER A 334 -1.91 -7.45 -27.81
C SER A 334 -3.37 -7.80 -27.53
N GLY A 335 -3.74 -7.92 -26.24
CA GLY A 335 -5.06 -8.38 -25.83
C GLY A 335 -5.30 -9.88 -25.98
N SER A 336 -4.23 -10.65 -26.28
CA SER A 336 -4.32 -12.13 -26.40
C SER A 336 -4.50 -12.84 -25.05
N ARG A 337 -4.08 -12.21 -23.96
CA ARG A 337 -4.42 -12.67 -22.61
C ARG A 337 -5.85 -12.29 -22.30
N LEU A 338 -6.69 -13.26 -21.98
CA LEU A 338 -8.06 -13.01 -21.53
C LEU A 338 -8.02 -12.03 -20.37
N LYS A 339 -8.52 -10.82 -20.59
CA LYS A 339 -8.74 -9.85 -19.54
C LYS A 339 -9.81 -10.45 -18.63
N LYS A 340 -9.42 -10.90 -17.44
CA LYS A 340 -10.38 -11.05 -16.37
C LYS A 340 -10.88 -9.63 -16.13
N GLU A 341 -12.12 -9.33 -16.51
CA GLU A 341 -12.75 -8.04 -16.19
C GLU A 341 -12.92 -7.98 -14.67
N MET A 342 -11.85 -7.57 -14.02
CA MET A 342 -11.83 -7.36 -12.57
C MET A 342 -11.96 -5.86 -12.34
N LYS A 343 -13.15 -5.32 -12.59
CA LYS A 343 -13.45 -3.96 -12.20
C LYS A 343 -14.01 -3.99 -10.78
N ALA A 344 -13.19 -3.58 -9.82
CA ALA A 344 -13.63 -3.43 -8.44
C ALA A 344 -14.19 -2.02 -8.21
N SER A 345 -15.19 -1.90 -7.35
CA SER A 345 -15.65 -0.60 -6.85
C SER A 345 -14.70 -0.06 -5.80
N ASN A 346 -14.49 1.27 -5.77
CA ASN A 346 -13.69 1.89 -4.73
C ASN A 346 -14.46 1.93 -3.41
N GLY A 347 -13.89 1.33 -2.37
CA GLY A 347 -14.48 1.23 -1.03
C GLY A 347 -14.30 2.45 -0.14
N VAL A 348 -13.63 3.51 -0.62
CA VAL A 348 -13.26 4.68 0.19
C VAL A 348 -14.46 5.35 0.85
N ALA A 349 -15.57 5.54 0.13
CA ALA A 349 -16.78 6.18 0.64
C ALA A 349 -17.43 5.37 1.76
N LEU A 350 -17.45 4.04 1.64
CA LEU A 350 -17.98 3.15 2.67
C LEU A 350 -17.09 3.14 3.91
N ALA A 351 -15.76 3.12 3.74
CA ALA A 351 -14.82 3.23 4.84
C ALA A 351 -14.96 4.56 5.60
N ALA A 352 -15.04 5.68 4.88
CA ALA A 352 -15.26 7.01 5.46
C ALA A 352 -16.59 7.09 6.23
N THR A 353 -17.66 6.49 5.68
CA THR A 353 -18.99 6.42 6.34
C THR A 353 -18.94 5.63 7.64
N LEU A 354 -18.25 4.49 7.66
CA LEU A 354 -18.07 3.70 8.88
C LEU A 354 -17.31 4.49 9.96
N ILE A 355 -16.22 5.14 9.60
CA ILE A 355 -15.44 5.96 10.53
C ILE A 355 -16.28 7.12 11.07
N ASN A 356 -16.98 7.84 10.18
CA ASN A 356 -17.86 8.96 10.58
C ASN A 356 -18.93 8.55 11.59
N ARG A 357 -19.49 7.35 11.46
CA ARG A 357 -20.46 6.81 12.43
C ARG A 357 -19.87 6.74 13.83
N TYR A 358 -18.68 6.16 13.99
CA TYR A 358 -18.02 6.02 15.29
C TYR A 358 -17.46 7.35 15.86
N LEU A 359 -17.27 8.36 15.05
CA LEU A 359 -16.89 9.71 15.51
C LEU A 359 -18.07 10.49 16.07
N ASN A 360 -19.31 10.10 15.75
CA ASN A 360 -20.54 10.77 16.18
C ASN A 360 -21.35 9.96 17.23
N GLU A 361 -20.92 8.76 17.59
CA GLU A 361 -21.41 7.97 18.72
C GLU A 361 -20.68 8.36 20.03
#